data_15525a83ccb2eb72dbfd1a270e363c42
#
_entry.id   15525a83ccb2eb72dbfd1a270e363c42
#
_cell.length_a   1.000
_cell.length_b   1.000
_cell.length_c   1.000
_cell.angle_alpha   90.00
_cell.angle_beta   90.00
_cell.angle_gamma   90.00
#
_symmetry.space_group_name_H-M   'P 1'
#
loop_
_entity.id
_entity.type
_entity.pdbx_description
1 polymer ?
#
loop_
_entity_poly.entity_id
_entity_poly.type
_entity_poly.pdbx_seq_one_letter_code
_entity_poly.pdbx_strand_id
1 'polypeptide(L)'
;MSDGVVDFAVMVRGCGLVTDWYFTQPETRESRLFKNVKSAQQMGEMITGWLPGDVYPVCEAEKVESCIAALNRLRPLLDTEAQVCFYNALREAYASLLLSHRHAFMRLVVIYAEWARLDNVAFLQFIAPGNHVSRVLFMHYIVLDSFMKPVYAELMKRRNLGVGGGHFLIYRWADAIYTGLPGDMRELVEEPLGYLATDMLPEVERHRRSFPQWERQLEGLVEWLRGRVSKDILEMYNI
;
A
#
# COMPACT_ATOMS: atom_id res chain seq x y z
N MET A 1 -8.50 -12.25 -14.44
CA MET A 1 -7.76 -12.44 -13.19
C MET A 1 -8.39 -11.52 -12.15
N SER A 2 -8.67 -12.04 -10.95
CA SER A 2 -9.12 -11.18 -9.86
C SER A 2 -7.99 -10.20 -9.54
N ASP A 3 -8.36 -8.96 -9.36
CA ASP A 3 -7.44 -7.88 -9.05
C ASP A 3 -7.16 -7.93 -7.55
N GLY A 4 -6.07 -8.57 -7.16
CA GLY A 4 -5.78 -8.86 -5.75
C GLY A 4 -5.77 -7.63 -4.84
N VAL A 5 -5.51 -6.43 -5.38
CA VAL A 5 -5.64 -5.19 -4.60
C VAL A 5 -7.10 -4.87 -4.29
N VAL A 6 -8.02 -5.20 -5.20
CA VAL A 6 -9.47 -5.06 -4.97
C VAL A 6 -9.93 -6.04 -3.90
N ASP A 7 -9.50 -7.31 -3.99
CA ASP A 7 -9.80 -8.32 -2.97
C ASP A 7 -9.29 -7.88 -1.59
N PHE A 8 -8.08 -7.28 -1.55
CA PHE A 8 -7.53 -6.70 -0.32
C PHE A 8 -8.38 -5.54 0.20
N ALA A 9 -8.80 -4.59 -0.66
CA ALA A 9 -9.67 -3.48 -0.27
C ALA A 9 -11.02 -3.96 0.28
N VAL A 10 -11.61 -4.99 -0.36
CA VAL A 10 -12.86 -5.64 0.10
C VAL A 10 -12.67 -6.26 1.49
N MET A 11 -11.57 -6.97 1.70
CA MET A 11 -11.24 -7.59 3.00
C MET A 11 -11.05 -6.52 4.09
N VAL A 12 -10.27 -5.48 3.82
CA VAL A 12 -10.02 -4.39 4.78
C VAL A 12 -11.32 -3.67 5.14
N ARG A 13 -12.15 -3.37 4.14
CA ARG A 13 -13.48 -2.77 4.37
C ARG A 13 -14.36 -3.68 5.23
N GLY A 14 -14.39 -4.97 4.92
CA GLY A 14 -15.15 -5.95 5.71
C GLY A 14 -14.72 -5.97 7.19
N CYS A 15 -13.42 -5.96 7.45
CA CYS A 15 -12.89 -5.84 8.81
C CYS A 15 -13.33 -4.54 9.50
N GLY A 16 -13.29 -3.40 8.79
CA GLY A 16 -13.75 -2.11 9.30
C GLY A 16 -15.23 -2.14 9.68
N LEU A 17 -16.09 -2.63 8.79
CA LEU A 17 -17.54 -2.73 9.02
C LEU A 17 -17.88 -3.63 10.22
N VAL A 18 -17.20 -4.78 10.37
CA VAL A 18 -17.38 -5.67 11.52
C VAL A 18 -16.95 -4.98 12.81
N THR A 19 -15.85 -4.24 12.77
CA THR A 19 -15.35 -3.49 13.92
C THR A 19 -16.35 -2.39 14.34
N ASP A 20 -16.82 -1.60 13.39
CA ASP A 20 -17.81 -0.54 13.64
C ASP A 20 -19.12 -1.10 14.15
N TRP A 21 -19.61 -2.18 13.56
CA TRP A 21 -20.80 -2.89 14.03
C TRP A 21 -20.63 -3.34 15.48
N TYR A 22 -19.49 -3.94 15.82
CA TYR A 22 -19.19 -4.38 17.18
C TYR A 22 -19.25 -3.22 18.18
N PHE A 23 -18.67 -2.05 17.85
CA PHE A 23 -18.66 -0.90 18.77
C PHE A 23 -19.99 -0.18 18.87
N THR A 24 -20.89 -0.32 17.89
CA THR A 24 -22.22 0.29 17.89
C THR A 24 -23.29 -0.56 18.61
N GLN A 25 -23.03 -1.88 18.78
CA GLN A 25 -23.98 -2.81 19.43
C GLN A 25 -23.52 -3.14 20.86
N PRO A 26 -24.18 -2.58 21.91
CA PRO A 26 -23.77 -2.82 23.31
C PRO A 26 -23.74 -4.29 23.70
N GLU A 27 -24.70 -5.08 23.18
CA GLU A 27 -24.88 -6.50 23.50
C GLU A 27 -23.72 -7.38 23.00
N THR A 28 -23.05 -6.98 21.94
CA THR A 28 -21.90 -7.73 21.40
C THR A 28 -20.63 -7.56 22.22
N ARG A 29 -20.51 -6.49 23.01
CA ARG A 29 -19.35 -6.22 23.86
C ARG A 29 -19.18 -7.27 24.98
N GLU A 30 -20.26 -7.92 25.39
CA GLU A 30 -20.25 -8.98 26.40
C GLU A 30 -19.87 -10.35 25.81
N SER A 31 -19.86 -10.49 24.50
CA SER A 31 -19.50 -11.74 23.82
C SER A 31 -18.03 -12.08 24.05
N ARG A 32 -17.76 -13.34 24.47
CA ARG A 32 -16.39 -13.85 24.62
C ARG A 32 -15.55 -13.79 23.35
N LEU A 33 -16.18 -13.85 22.16
CA LEU A 33 -15.52 -13.78 20.86
C LEU A 33 -14.89 -12.41 20.62
N PHE A 34 -15.49 -11.34 21.14
CA PHE A 34 -15.09 -9.98 20.89
C PHE A 34 -14.46 -9.25 22.08
N LYS A 35 -14.30 -9.95 23.22
CA LYS A 35 -13.80 -9.35 24.47
C LYS A 35 -12.48 -8.58 24.34
N ASN A 36 -11.67 -8.92 23.33
CA ASN A 36 -10.36 -8.32 23.07
C ASN A 36 -10.31 -7.48 21.78
N VAL A 37 -11.44 -7.25 21.11
CA VAL A 37 -11.49 -6.40 19.92
C VAL A 37 -11.27 -4.95 20.34
N LYS A 38 -10.29 -4.30 19.73
CA LYS A 38 -9.99 -2.89 19.94
C LYS A 38 -10.51 -2.08 18.77
N SER A 39 -10.95 -0.85 19.02
CA SER A 39 -11.26 0.08 17.93
C SER A 39 -10.04 0.31 17.06
N ALA A 40 -10.25 0.74 15.80
CA ALA A 40 -9.15 1.10 14.90
C ALA A 40 -8.22 2.14 15.55
N GLN A 41 -8.78 3.11 16.27
CA GLN A 41 -8.02 4.11 17.02
C GLN A 41 -7.19 3.47 18.15
N GLN A 42 -7.79 2.65 19.01
CA GLN A 42 -7.09 1.98 20.11
C GLN A 42 -6.00 1.03 19.59
N MET A 43 -6.27 0.36 18.47
CA MET A 43 -5.28 -0.48 17.80
C MET A 43 -4.13 0.38 17.27
N GLY A 44 -4.43 1.50 16.61
CA GLY A 44 -3.45 2.45 16.10
C GLY A 44 -2.56 3.01 17.23
N GLU A 45 -3.17 3.47 18.33
CA GLU A 45 -2.44 3.98 19.50
C GLU A 45 -1.54 2.91 20.14
N MET A 46 -2.03 1.68 20.25
CA MET A 46 -1.23 0.56 20.78
C MET A 46 -0.04 0.25 19.87
N ILE A 47 -0.25 0.17 18.56
CA ILE A 47 0.80 -0.16 17.58
C ILE A 47 1.80 0.99 17.48
N THR A 48 1.34 2.24 17.48
CA THR A 48 2.24 3.42 17.47
C THR A 48 3.12 3.51 18.70
N GLY A 49 2.65 3.00 19.85
CA GLY A 49 3.48 2.88 21.06
C GLY A 49 4.67 1.92 20.89
N TRP A 50 4.64 1.04 19.88
CA TRP A 50 5.75 0.15 19.56
C TRP A 50 6.77 0.74 18.58
N LEU A 51 6.41 1.81 17.90
CA LEU A 51 7.30 2.50 16.96
C LEU A 51 8.23 3.47 17.69
N PRO A 52 9.44 3.71 17.17
CA PRO A 52 10.34 4.71 17.70
C PRO A 52 9.66 6.07 17.84
N GLY A 53 9.90 6.74 18.96
CA GLY A 53 9.38 8.09 19.22
C GLY A 53 10.12 9.19 18.47
N ASP A 54 11.29 8.87 17.93
CA ASP A 54 12.16 9.83 17.28
C ASP A 54 11.57 10.31 15.94
N VAL A 55 11.76 11.59 15.69
CA VAL A 55 11.30 12.24 14.45
C VAL A 55 12.42 12.12 13.42
N TYR A 56 12.31 11.15 12.54
CA TYR A 56 13.20 11.00 11.38
C TYR A 56 12.41 10.47 10.17
N PRO A 57 12.79 10.87 8.95
CA PRO A 57 12.11 10.43 7.74
C PRO A 57 12.14 8.91 7.57
N VAL A 58 11.04 8.35 7.07
CA VAL A 58 10.93 6.94 6.69
C VAL A 58 11.55 6.70 5.32
N CYS A 59 11.48 7.71 4.45
CA CYS A 59 11.89 7.64 3.05
C CYS A 59 12.61 8.94 2.65
N GLU A 60 13.39 8.89 1.58
CA GLU A 60 14.07 10.04 1.00
C GLU A 60 13.07 11.09 0.50
N ALA A 61 13.35 12.37 0.78
CA ALA A 61 12.45 13.48 0.45
C ALA A 61 12.15 13.56 -1.05
N GLU A 62 13.16 13.40 -1.89
CA GLU A 62 13.04 13.45 -3.36
C GLU A 62 12.02 12.44 -3.89
N LYS A 63 12.08 11.19 -3.43
CA LYS A 63 11.12 10.13 -3.81
C LYS A 63 9.69 10.47 -3.39
N VAL A 64 9.53 10.98 -2.17
CA VAL A 64 8.21 11.34 -1.63
C VAL A 64 7.63 12.52 -2.38
N GLU A 65 8.40 13.56 -2.61
CA GLU A 65 7.98 14.77 -3.34
C GLU A 65 7.62 14.45 -4.78
N SER A 66 8.39 13.61 -5.46
CA SER A 66 8.08 13.13 -6.80
C SER A 66 6.76 12.34 -6.84
N CYS A 67 6.54 11.42 -5.90
CA CYS A 67 5.28 10.67 -5.80
C CYS A 67 4.08 11.61 -5.51
N ILE A 68 4.25 12.64 -4.68
CA ILE A 68 3.21 13.64 -4.43
C ILE A 68 2.96 14.46 -5.70
N ALA A 69 3.98 14.84 -6.44
CA ALA A 69 3.84 15.56 -7.71
C ALA A 69 3.08 14.73 -8.75
N ALA A 70 3.43 13.42 -8.88
CA ALA A 70 2.71 12.49 -9.74
C ALA A 70 1.24 12.33 -9.32
N LEU A 71 0.98 12.18 -8.03
CA LEU A 71 -0.37 12.08 -7.47
C LEU A 71 -1.19 13.36 -7.74
N ASN A 72 -0.56 14.53 -7.64
CA ASN A 72 -1.23 15.82 -7.90
C ASN A 72 -1.71 15.97 -9.36
N ARG A 73 -1.09 15.28 -10.32
CA ARG A 73 -1.55 15.24 -11.72
C ARG A 73 -2.92 14.59 -11.88
N LEU A 74 -3.34 13.75 -10.93
CA LEU A 74 -4.68 13.15 -10.90
C LEU A 74 -5.78 14.11 -10.49
N ARG A 75 -5.45 15.18 -9.78
CA ARG A 75 -6.47 16.07 -9.19
C ARG A 75 -7.55 16.54 -10.16
N PRO A 76 -7.24 16.94 -11.44
CA PRO A 76 -8.26 17.35 -12.40
C PRO A 76 -9.19 16.22 -12.88
N LEU A 77 -8.83 14.95 -12.63
CA LEU A 77 -9.56 13.77 -13.09
C LEU A 77 -10.45 13.15 -12.00
N LEU A 78 -10.38 13.69 -10.77
CA LEU A 78 -11.21 13.22 -9.66
C LEU A 78 -12.66 13.68 -9.87
N ASP A 79 -13.59 12.74 -9.98
CA ASP A 79 -14.99 12.99 -10.31
C ASP A 79 -15.98 12.56 -9.22
N THR A 80 -15.50 11.81 -8.19
CA THR A 80 -16.32 11.33 -7.07
C THR A 80 -15.74 11.75 -5.72
N GLU A 81 -16.60 11.91 -4.73
CA GLU A 81 -16.18 12.19 -3.35
C GLU A 81 -15.25 11.09 -2.80
N ALA A 82 -15.53 9.83 -3.12
CA ALA A 82 -14.68 8.70 -2.73
C ALA A 82 -13.24 8.83 -3.26
N GLN A 83 -13.08 9.23 -4.53
CA GLN A 83 -11.76 9.48 -5.12
C GLN A 83 -11.06 10.66 -4.47
N VAL A 84 -11.78 11.75 -4.19
CA VAL A 84 -11.22 12.94 -3.53
C VAL A 84 -10.75 12.62 -2.11
N CYS A 85 -11.57 11.91 -1.33
CA CYS A 85 -11.20 11.49 0.03
C CYS A 85 -9.97 10.60 0.02
N PHE A 86 -9.94 9.60 -0.86
CA PHE A 86 -8.81 8.67 -0.96
C PHE A 86 -7.54 9.35 -1.47
N TYR A 87 -7.64 10.24 -2.46
CA TYR A 87 -6.54 11.08 -2.93
C TYR A 87 -5.93 11.91 -1.78
N ASN A 88 -6.77 12.59 -1.00
CA ASN A 88 -6.30 13.40 0.13
C ASN A 88 -5.60 12.53 1.19
N ALA A 89 -6.18 11.36 1.52
CA ALA A 89 -5.58 10.42 2.46
C ALA A 89 -4.20 9.93 1.98
N LEU A 90 -4.06 9.60 0.69
CA LEU A 90 -2.78 9.22 0.08
C LEU A 90 -1.75 10.34 0.16
N ARG A 91 -2.14 11.56 -0.20
CA ARG A 91 -1.24 12.73 -0.17
C ARG A 91 -0.72 13.01 1.23
N GLU A 92 -1.59 12.95 2.24
CA GLU A 92 -1.20 13.12 3.64
C GLU A 92 -0.32 11.97 4.13
N ALA A 93 -0.59 10.74 3.69
CA ALA A 93 0.22 9.59 4.03
C ALA A 93 1.63 9.69 3.43
N TYR A 94 1.77 10.08 2.16
CA TYR A 94 3.08 10.38 1.58
C TYR A 94 3.83 11.47 2.36
N ALA A 95 3.20 12.60 2.64
CA ALA A 95 3.82 13.67 3.40
C ALA A 95 4.28 13.21 4.80
N SER A 96 3.55 12.29 5.42
CA SER A 96 3.91 11.76 6.74
C SER A 96 5.16 10.88 6.76
N LEU A 97 5.57 10.33 5.60
CA LEU A 97 6.84 9.59 5.47
C LEU A 97 8.07 10.47 5.74
N LEU A 98 7.93 11.78 5.57
CA LEU A 98 8.99 12.76 5.87
C LEU A 98 9.06 13.13 7.35
N LEU A 99 8.08 12.74 8.15
CA LEU A 99 7.98 13.12 9.56
C LEU A 99 8.53 12.04 10.48
N SER A 100 7.90 10.86 10.52
CA SER A 100 8.34 9.74 11.35
C SER A 100 7.58 8.46 11.04
N HIS A 101 8.11 7.32 11.49
CA HIS A 101 7.48 6.01 11.42
C HIS A 101 6.06 6.01 12.04
N ARG A 102 5.90 6.70 13.17
CA ARG A 102 4.62 6.79 13.86
C ARG A 102 3.59 7.57 13.05
N HIS A 103 3.95 8.72 12.50
CA HIS A 103 3.06 9.51 11.65
C HIS A 103 2.67 8.75 10.39
N ALA A 104 3.65 8.12 9.72
CA ALA A 104 3.41 7.31 8.53
C ALA A 104 2.42 6.18 8.80
N PHE A 105 2.60 5.44 9.89
CA PHE A 105 1.69 4.37 10.28
C PHE A 105 0.26 4.86 10.54
N MET A 106 0.11 5.96 11.29
CA MET A 106 -1.21 6.53 11.59
C MET A 106 -1.94 6.99 10.33
N ARG A 107 -1.24 7.58 9.36
CA ARG A 107 -1.83 7.99 8.08
C ARG A 107 -2.18 6.81 7.19
N LEU A 108 -1.43 5.73 7.24
CA LEU A 108 -1.81 4.48 6.56
C LEU A 108 -3.14 3.92 7.13
N VAL A 109 -3.33 3.96 8.45
CA VAL A 109 -4.59 3.53 9.08
C VAL A 109 -5.78 4.38 8.62
N VAL A 110 -5.57 5.69 8.38
CA VAL A 110 -6.62 6.56 7.82
C VAL A 110 -7.06 6.11 6.43
N ILE A 111 -6.12 5.67 5.57
CA ILE A 111 -6.46 5.13 4.23
C ILE A 111 -7.44 3.95 4.36
N TYR A 112 -7.22 3.05 5.30
CA TYR A 112 -8.13 1.92 5.53
C TYR A 112 -9.49 2.37 6.05
N ALA A 113 -9.52 3.39 6.90
CA ALA A 113 -10.75 3.96 7.41
C ALA A 113 -11.60 4.62 6.31
N GLU A 114 -10.97 5.24 5.29
CA GLU A 114 -11.70 5.80 4.15
C GLU A 114 -12.48 4.73 3.38
N TRP A 115 -11.91 3.54 3.17
CA TRP A 115 -12.67 2.45 2.53
C TRP A 115 -13.85 1.96 3.38
N ALA A 116 -13.70 1.92 4.69
CA ALA A 116 -14.78 1.49 5.60
C ALA A 116 -15.94 2.49 5.64
N ARG A 117 -15.67 3.79 5.44
CA ARG A 117 -16.68 4.86 5.45
C ARG A 117 -17.57 4.91 4.22
N LEU A 118 -17.10 4.40 3.07
CA LEU A 118 -17.89 4.40 1.86
C LEU A 118 -19.13 3.52 2.03
N ASP A 119 -20.29 4.00 1.55
CA ASP A 119 -21.45 3.14 1.38
C ASP A 119 -21.19 2.05 0.33
N ASN A 120 -22.09 1.09 0.20
CA ASN A 120 -21.89 -0.04 -0.70
C ASN A 120 -21.83 0.39 -2.16
N VAL A 121 -22.62 1.38 -2.57
CA VAL A 121 -22.69 1.83 -3.98
C VAL A 121 -21.40 2.58 -4.33
N ALA A 122 -21.01 3.54 -3.51
CA ALA A 122 -19.78 4.32 -3.69
C ALA A 122 -18.55 3.41 -3.68
N PHE A 123 -18.48 2.42 -2.78
CA PHE A 123 -17.38 1.47 -2.74
C PHE A 123 -17.31 0.59 -3.99
N LEU A 124 -18.44 0.03 -4.45
CA LEU A 124 -18.46 -0.77 -5.67
C LEU A 124 -18.10 0.04 -6.91
N GLN A 125 -18.53 1.29 -6.99
CA GLN A 125 -18.11 2.20 -8.05
C GLN A 125 -16.62 2.52 -7.99
N PHE A 126 -16.08 2.75 -6.79
CA PHE A 126 -14.66 3.02 -6.57
C PHE A 126 -13.77 1.86 -7.02
N ILE A 127 -14.13 0.61 -6.70
CA ILE A 127 -13.34 -0.58 -7.05
C ILE A 127 -13.65 -1.14 -8.45
N ALA A 128 -14.60 -0.55 -9.20
CA ALA A 128 -15.01 -1.06 -10.51
C ALA A 128 -13.84 -1.16 -11.49
N PRO A 129 -13.75 -2.21 -12.31
CA PRO A 129 -12.65 -2.40 -13.27
C PRO A 129 -12.48 -1.26 -14.26
N GLY A 130 -13.56 -0.62 -14.67
CA GLY A 130 -13.56 0.53 -15.59
C GLY A 130 -13.27 1.88 -14.92
N ASN A 131 -13.13 1.93 -13.60
CA ASN A 131 -12.77 3.17 -12.89
C ASN A 131 -11.24 3.35 -12.91
N HIS A 132 -10.72 3.86 -14.02
CA HIS A 132 -9.28 4.00 -14.24
C HIS A 132 -8.63 5.00 -13.27
N VAL A 133 -9.34 6.06 -12.86
CA VAL A 133 -8.85 7.02 -11.88
C VAL A 133 -8.60 6.32 -10.54
N SER A 134 -9.56 5.53 -10.05
CA SER A 134 -9.37 4.74 -8.84
C SER A 134 -8.24 3.70 -8.98
N ARG A 135 -8.03 3.14 -10.19
CA ARG A 135 -6.89 2.24 -10.46
C ARG A 135 -5.55 2.94 -10.31
N VAL A 136 -5.43 4.17 -10.81
CA VAL A 136 -4.23 4.99 -10.59
C VAL A 136 -4.05 5.32 -9.11
N LEU A 137 -5.11 5.63 -8.38
CA LEU A 137 -5.04 5.83 -6.93
C LEU A 137 -4.60 4.56 -6.18
N PHE A 138 -5.06 3.39 -6.59
CA PHE A 138 -4.57 2.10 -6.05
C PHE A 138 -3.08 1.88 -6.35
N MET A 139 -2.59 2.26 -7.52
CA MET A 139 -1.16 2.20 -7.84
C MET A 139 -0.35 3.06 -6.87
N HIS A 140 -0.78 4.29 -6.62
CA HIS A 140 -0.14 5.15 -5.63
C HIS A 140 -0.18 4.56 -4.21
N TYR A 141 -1.28 3.89 -3.83
CA TYR A 141 -1.35 3.16 -2.57
C TYR A 141 -0.31 2.03 -2.50
N ILE A 142 -0.14 1.24 -3.56
CA ILE A 142 0.86 0.15 -3.63
C ILE A 142 2.28 0.69 -3.47
N VAL A 143 2.60 1.82 -4.12
CA VAL A 143 3.90 2.47 -4.00
C VAL A 143 4.12 3.00 -2.57
N LEU A 144 3.11 3.63 -1.98
CA LEU A 144 3.15 4.08 -0.58
C LEU A 144 3.40 2.91 0.36
N ASP A 145 2.70 1.79 0.19
CA ASP A 145 2.87 0.58 1.01
C ASP A 145 4.29 0.02 0.91
N SER A 146 4.91 0.08 -0.27
CA SER A 146 6.32 -0.26 -0.44
C SER A 146 7.24 0.65 0.40
N PHE A 147 6.99 1.95 0.44
CA PHE A 147 7.75 2.89 1.25
C PHE A 147 7.55 2.69 2.76
N MET A 148 6.49 2.00 3.17
CA MET A 148 6.23 1.64 4.57
C MET A 148 7.09 0.48 5.08
N LYS A 149 7.90 -0.19 4.25
CA LYS A 149 8.75 -1.33 4.66
C LYS A 149 9.59 -1.06 5.92
N PRO A 150 10.25 0.11 6.11
CA PRO A 150 11.00 0.38 7.33
C PRO A 150 10.10 0.39 8.58
N VAL A 151 8.87 0.91 8.46
CA VAL A 151 7.88 0.93 9.54
C VAL A 151 7.47 -0.50 9.91
N TYR A 152 7.17 -1.33 8.91
CA TYR A 152 6.84 -2.74 9.14
C TYR A 152 8.00 -3.52 9.74
N ALA A 153 9.23 -3.26 9.30
CA ALA A 153 10.42 -3.89 9.87
C ALA A 153 10.56 -3.61 11.38
N GLU A 154 10.31 -2.37 11.82
CA GLU A 154 10.33 -2.02 13.25
C GLU A 154 9.22 -2.73 14.04
N LEU A 155 8.01 -2.82 13.47
CA LEU A 155 6.90 -3.54 14.10
C LEU A 155 7.18 -5.05 14.21
N MET A 156 7.78 -5.65 13.18
CA MET A 156 8.10 -7.09 13.15
C MET A 156 9.23 -7.47 14.09
N LYS A 157 10.28 -6.62 14.23
CA LYS A 157 11.37 -6.84 15.21
C LYS A 157 10.82 -7.07 16.62
N ARG A 158 9.81 -6.30 17.03
CA ARG A 158 9.21 -6.41 18.38
C ARG A 158 8.34 -7.65 18.57
N ARG A 159 7.86 -8.25 17.49
CA ARG A 159 7.00 -9.45 17.56
C ARG A 159 7.74 -10.75 17.32
N ASN A 160 9.05 -10.73 17.08
CA ASN A 160 9.83 -11.90 16.64
C ASN A 160 9.20 -12.63 15.43
N LEU A 161 8.48 -11.89 14.57
CA LEU A 161 7.90 -12.43 13.36
C LEU A 161 8.90 -12.27 12.22
N GLY A 162 9.15 -13.37 11.51
CA GLY A 162 9.96 -13.31 10.28
C GLY A 162 9.31 -12.37 9.25
N VAL A 163 10.13 -11.64 8.52
CA VAL A 163 9.65 -10.82 7.39
C VAL A 163 9.16 -11.79 6.31
N GLY A 164 7.85 -11.98 6.23
CA GLY A 164 7.22 -12.89 5.27
C GLY A 164 7.26 -12.33 3.85
N GLY A 165 7.22 -13.24 2.85
CA GLY A 165 7.33 -12.96 1.41
C GLY A 165 6.14 -12.22 0.77
N GLY A 166 5.47 -11.32 1.48
CA GLY A 166 4.35 -10.51 0.95
C GLY A 166 4.72 -9.61 -0.23
N HIS A 167 6.02 -9.33 -0.41
CA HIS A 167 6.52 -8.47 -1.47
C HIS A 167 6.23 -8.97 -2.90
N PHE A 168 6.11 -10.29 -3.10
CA PHE A 168 5.79 -10.85 -4.40
C PHE A 168 4.36 -10.56 -4.88
N LEU A 169 3.43 -10.28 -3.97
CA LEU A 169 2.06 -9.92 -4.35
C LEU A 169 1.99 -8.48 -4.86
N ILE A 170 2.80 -7.60 -4.32
CA ILE A 170 2.80 -6.17 -4.65
C ILE A 170 3.08 -5.93 -6.14
N TYR A 171 4.11 -6.58 -6.70
CA TYR A 171 4.42 -6.42 -8.13
C TYR A 171 3.29 -6.95 -9.03
N ARG A 172 2.66 -8.07 -8.64
CA ARG A 172 1.54 -8.64 -9.41
C ARG A 172 0.32 -7.72 -9.43
N TRP A 173 0.06 -7.05 -8.31
CA TRP A 173 -1.00 -6.04 -8.24
C TRP A 173 -0.65 -4.83 -9.11
N ALA A 174 0.57 -4.33 -9.01
CA ALA A 174 1.04 -3.22 -9.80
C ALA A 174 1.01 -3.53 -11.31
N ASP A 175 1.46 -4.72 -11.72
CA ASP A 175 1.42 -5.16 -13.11
C ASP A 175 -0.01 -5.31 -13.64
N ALA A 176 -0.89 -5.90 -12.86
CA ALA A 176 -2.30 -6.07 -13.24
C ALA A 176 -3.01 -4.72 -13.43
N ILE A 177 -2.75 -3.74 -12.54
CA ILE A 177 -3.27 -2.38 -12.67
C ILE A 177 -2.69 -1.71 -13.90
N TYR A 178 -1.34 -1.67 -14.03
CA TYR A 178 -0.67 -1.00 -15.14
C TYR A 178 -1.11 -1.53 -16.52
N THR A 179 -1.21 -2.85 -16.65
CA THR A 179 -1.65 -3.48 -17.89
C THR A 179 -3.09 -3.14 -18.25
N GLY A 180 -3.96 -3.00 -17.24
CA GLY A 180 -5.36 -2.63 -17.40
C GLY A 180 -5.63 -1.14 -17.62
N LEU A 181 -4.62 -0.25 -17.46
CA LEU A 181 -4.80 1.18 -17.68
C LEU A 181 -4.73 1.56 -19.17
N PRO A 182 -5.56 2.52 -19.64
CA PRO A 182 -5.37 3.20 -20.90
C PRO A 182 -3.99 3.87 -21.00
N GLY A 183 -3.49 4.10 -22.23
CA GLY A 183 -2.14 4.62 -22.47
C GLY A 183 -1.87 5.97 -21.78
N ASP A 184 -2.82 6.89 -21.90
CA ASP A 184 -2.77 8.22 -21.27
C ASP A 184 -2.75 8.19 -19.74
N MET A 185 -3.39 7.18 -19.12
CA MET A 185 -3.40 6.99 -17.67
C MET A 185 -2.11 6.32 -17.16
N ARG A 186 -1.38 5.57 -18.00
CA ARG A 186 -0.11 4.94 -17.62
C ARG A 186 0.96 5.96 -17.30
N GLU A 187 1.02 7.07 -18.01
CA GLU A 187 1.98 8.16 -17.78
C GLU A 187 1.89 8.73 -16.35
N LEU A 188 0.70 8.63 -15.71
CA LEU A 188 0.47 9.12 -14.35
C LEU A 188 1.11 8.24 -13.27
N VAL A 189 1.50 7.01 -13.62
CA VAL A 189 2.05 6.02 -12.68
C VAL A 189 3.46 5.56 -13.01
N GLU A 190 4.01 5.93 -14.17
CA GLU A 190 5.33 5.46 -14.61
C GLU A 190 6.45 5.78 -13.62
N GLU A 191 6.52 7.01 -13.15
CA GLU A 191 7.53 7.47 -12.21
C GLU A 191 7.41 6.79 -10.83
N PRO A 192 6.23 6.78 -10.17
CA PRO A 192 6.03 6.02 -8.94
C PRO A 192 6.34 4.51 -9.11
N LEU A 193 5.99 3.96 -10.25
CA LEU A 193 6.24 2.56 -10.56
C LEU A 193 7.74 2.25 -10.72
N GLY A 194 8.51 3.21 -11.24
CA GLY A 194 9.97 3.14 -11.28
C GLY A 194 10.60 3.06 -9.89
N TYR A 195 10.10 3.86 -8.94
CA TYR A 195 10.55 3.77 -7.54
C TYR A 195 10.18 2.42 -6.91
N LEU A 196 8.97 1.93 -7.13
CA LEU A 196 8.56 0.59 -6.67
C LEU A 196 9.49 -0.48 -7.22
N ALA A 197 9.78 -0.45 -8.52
CA ALA A 197 10.65 -1.42 -9.17
C ALA A 197 12.06 -1.40 -8.57
N THR A 198 12.65 -0.21 -8.40
CA THR A 198 13.98 -0.05 -7.79
C THR A 198 14.01 -0.56 -6.35
N ASP A 199 12.96 -0.30 -5.57
CA ASP A 199 12.83 -0.75 -4.18
C ASP A 199 12.71 -2.27 -4.04
N MET A 200 12.32 -2.96 -5.11
CA MET A 200 12.21 -4.42 -5.14
C MET A 200 13.52 -5.15 -5.48
N LEU A 201 14.51 -4.47 -6.09
CA LEU A 201 15.77 -5.08 -6.50
C LEU A 201 16.53 -5.80 -5.38
N PRO A 202 16.73 -5.17 -4.19
CA PRO A 202 17.40 -5.84 -3.07
C PRO A 202 16.69 -7.10 -2.59
N GLU A 203 15.36 -7.12 -2.70
CA GLU A 203 14.55 -8.28 -2.30
C GLU A 203 14.73 -9.45 -3.28
N VAL A 204 14.77 -9.16 -4.57
CA VAL A 204 15.03 -10.18 -5.61
C VAL A 204 16.40 -10.82 -5.41
N GLU A 205 17.43 -10.00 -5.20
CA GLU A 205 18.78 -10.48 -4.96
C GLU A 205 18.86 -11.36 -3.70
N ARG A 206 18.24 -10.92 -2.61
CA ARG A 206 18.17 -11.67 -1.35
C ARG A 206 17.47 -13.03 -1.55
N HIS A 207 16.35 -13.07 -2.26
CA HIS A 207 15.60 -14.29 -2.50
C HIS A 207 16.36 -15.27 -3.39
N ARG A 208 17.02 -14.79 -4.44
CA ARG A 208 17.88 -15.63 -5.28
C ARG A 208 18.96 -16.33 -4.46
N ARG A 209 19.63 -15.61 -3.55
CA ARG A 209 20.68 -16.16 -2.71
C ARG A 209 20.17 -17.15 -1.67
N SER A 210 18.99 -16.85 -1.07
CA SER A 210 18.46 -17.63 0.06
C SER A 210 17.59 -18.82 -0.37
N PHE A 211 16.97 -18.75 -1.55
CA PHE A 211 15.98 -19.71 -2.02
C PHE A 211 16.12 -20.02 -3.52
N PRO A 212 17.20 -20.71 -3.94
CA PRO A 212 17.43 -21.03 -5.35
C PRO A 212 16.28 -21.78 -6.02
N GLN A 213 15.52 -22.57 -5.24
CA GLN A 213 14.35 -23.30 -5.73
C GLN A 213 13.18 -22.39 -6.17
N TRP A 214 13.22 -21.11 -5.85
CA TRP A 214 12.18 -20.13 -6.21
C TRP A 214 12.50 -19.34 -7.46
N GLU A 215 13.55 -19.71 -8.18
CA GLU A 215 14.02 -18.99 -9.37
C GLU A 215 12.91 -18.82 -10.42
N ARG A 216 12.13 -19.89 -10.69
CA ARG A 216 10.99 -19.80 -11.62
C ARG A 216 9.88 -18.84 -11.17
N GLN A 217 9.64 -18.73 -9.86
CA GLN A 217 8.66 -17.78 -9.34
C GLN A 217 9.13 -16.34 -9.43
N LEU A 218 10.46 -16.14 -9.48
CA LEU A 218 11.06 -14.82 -9.65
C LEU A 218 11.14 -14.38 -11.11
N GLU A 219 11.03 -15.30 -12.08
CA GLU A 219 11.16 -14.97 -13.51
C GLU A 219 10.20 -13.85 -13.95
N GLY A 220 8.92 -13.96 -13.57
CA GLY A 220 7.93 -12.92 -13.89
C GLY A 220 8.24 -11.55 -13.27
N LEU A 221 8.78 -11.54 -12.04
CA LEU A 221 9.21 -10.32 -11.38
C LEU A 221 10.46 -9.73 -12.08
N VAL A 222 11.40 -10.56 -12.42
CA VAL A 222 12.64 -10.14 -13.13
C VAL A 222 12.29 -9.55 -14.50
N GLU A 223 11.41 -10.19 -15.26
CA GLU A 223 10.91 -9.69 -16.54
C GLU A 223 10.26 -8.31 -16.38
N TRP A 224 9.40 -8.19 -15.36
CA TRP A 224 8.74 -6.94 -15.02
C TRP A 224 9.72 -5.82 -14.65
N LEU A 225 10.77 -6.13 -13.88
CA LEU A 225 11.85 -5.20 -13.52
C LEU A 225 12.65 -4.75 -14.73
N ARG A 226 12.99 -5.68 -15.64
CA ARG A 226 13.73 -5.38 -16.89
C ARG A 226 13.02 -4.38 -17.78
N GLY A 227 11.69 -4.34 -17.73
CA GLY A 227 10.89 -3.36 -18.47
C GLY A 227 10.82 -1.96 -17.84
N ARG A 228 11.30 -1.79 -16.59
CA ARG A 228 11.05 -0.56 -15.78
C ARG A 228 12.27 0.03 -15.10
N VAL A 229 13.38 -0.68 -15.09
CA VAL A 229 14.63 -0.24 -14.43
C VAL A 229 15.73 -0.16 -15.49
N SER A 230 16.59 0.84 -15.36
CA SER A 230 17.69 1.00 -16.30
C SER A 230 18.64 -0.21 -16.25
N LYS A 231 19.24 -0.53 -17.41
CA LYS A 231 20.14 -1.69 -17.56
C LYS A 231 21.31 -1.65 -16.58
N ASP A 232 21.90 -0.47 -16.39
CA ASP A 232 23.06 -0.28 -15.49
C ASP A 232 22.72 -0.64 -14.05
N ILE A 233 21.52 -0.27 -13.59
CA ILE A 233 21.04 -0.61 -12.24
C ILE A 233 20.76 -2.12 -12.13
N LEU A 234 20.15 -2.74 -13.14
CA LEU A 234 19.91 -4.19 -13.13
C LEU A 234 21.22 -4.99 -13.07
N GLU A 235 22.24 -4.57 -13.82
CA GLU A 235 23.56 -5.19 -13.82
C GLU A 235 24.24 -5.15 -12.44
N MET A 236 24.08 -4.06 -11.67
CA MET A 236 24.57 -3.98 -10.28
C MET A 236 23.98 -5.05 -9.36
N TYR A 237 22.76 -5.52 -9.65
CA TYR A 237 22.06 -6.55 -8.89
C TYR A 237 22.11 -7.94 -9.54
N ASN A 238 22.90 -8.13 -10.63
CA ASN A 238 22.95 -9.36 -11.42
C ASN A 238 21.56 -9.85 -11.91
N ILE A 239 20.70 -8.93 -12.38
CA ILE A 239 19.33 -9.18 -12.85
C ILE A 239 19.20 -9.01 -14.37
#